data_0826b0cb48f5bf5fd068529e455ec197
#
_entry.id   0826b0cb48f5bf5fd068529e455ec197
#
_cell.length_a   1.000
_cell.length_b   1.000
_cell.length_c   1.000
_cell.angle_alpha   90.00
_cell.angle_beta   90.00
_cell.angle_gamma   90.00
#
_symmetry.space_group_name_H-M   'P 1'
#
loop_
_entity.id
_entity.type
_entity.pdbx_description
1 polymer ?
#
loop_
_entity_poly.entity_id
_entity_poly.type
_entity_poly.pdbx_seq_one_letter_code
_entity_poly.pdbx_strand_id
1 'polypeptide(L)'
;MTSLFLAFEGLPIASDDIYALATLNTLLGGGGSFSAGGPGKGMYSRLYTNVLNQYGWVEQCLAFNHSYTDSGLFGIQAMCLPGKTQSMLDVMCQQLRGLTLTTGFQALGHQEVQRAKNQLRSSLLMNLESRMVELEDLGRQVQVHGRKIPVQEMCHKIESLTVEDLRRVASDVLGGGVVNAGKGSGSPDCRPAGYLRSRYHLQEDDVGRDSGKDL
;
A
#
# COMPACT_ATOMS: atom_id res chain seq x y z
N MET A 1 -12.39 -8.02 16.86
CA MET A 1 -11.48 -7.93 15.71
C MET A 1 -10.37 -6.96 16.03
N THR A 2 -9.16 -7.18 15.52
CA THR A 2 -8.01 -6.29 15.74
C THR A 2 -7.64 -5.64 14.42
N SER A 3 -7.52 -4.31 14.40
CA SER A 3 -7.08 -3.55 13.23
C SER A 3 -5.61 -3.16 13.40
N LEU A 4 -4.83 -3.35 12.35
CA LEU A 4 -3.40 -3.06 12.29
C LEU A 4 -3.11 -2.14 11.13
N PHE A 5 -2.28 -1.13 11.38
CA PHE A 5 -1.76 -0.22 10.37
C PHE A 5 -0.23 -0.28 10.41
N LEU A 6 0.38 -0.61 9.31
CA LEU A 6 1.83 -0.53 9.11
C LEU A 6 2.09 0.51 8.03
N ALA A 7 2.63 1.66 8.43
CA ALA A 7 2.82 2.80 7.56
C ALA A 7 4.28 3.28 7.57
N PHE A 8 4.72 3.75 6.43
CA PHE A 8 6.02 4.37 6.19
C PHE A 8 5.82 5.77 5.62
N GLU A 9 6.81 6.61 5.75
CA GLU A 9 6.80 7.89 5.06
C GLU A 9 6.82 7.65 3.55
N GLY A 10 5.79 8.17 2.88
CA GLY A 10 5.64 8.08 1.44
C GLY A 10 6.22 9.30 0.71
N LEU A 11 5.88 9.43 -0.56
CA LEU A 11 6.38 10.51 -1.41
C LEU A 11 5.41 11.68 -1.45
N PRO A 12 5.92 12.92 -1.54
CA PRO A 12 5.10 14.09 -1.82
C PRO A 12 4.45 13.99 -3.22
N ILE A 13 3.29 14.61 -3.38
CA ILE A 13 2.52 14.52 -4.62
C ILE A 13 3.25 15.09 -5.84
N ALA A 14 4.19 16.02 -5.64
CA ALA A 14 5.00 16.62 -6.69
C ALA A 14 6.22 15.79 -7.10
N SER A 15 6.46 14.64 -6.43
CA SER A 15 7.59 13.76 -6.74
C SER A 15 7.46 13.12 -8.12
N ASP A 16 8.57 13.00 -8.85
CA ASP A 16 8.59 12.28 -10.12
C ASP A 16 8.31 10.79 -9.96
N ASP A 17 8.64 10.22 -8.80
CA ASP A 17 8.44 8.81 -8.46
C ASP A 17 7.01 8.48 -7.97
N ILE A 18 6.10 9.47 -7.95
CA ILE A 18 4.74 9.28 -7.47
C ILE A 18 3.97 8.20 -8.25
N TYR A 19 4.19 8.11 -9.56
CA TYR A 19 3.56 7.10 -10.41
C TYR A 19 4.09 5.69 -10.12
N ALA A 20 5.36 5.56 -9.75
CA ALA A 20 5.94 4.30 -9.32
C ALA A 20 5.32 3.84 -8.00
N LEU A 21 5.17 4.76 -7.03
CA LEU A 21 4.53 4.46 -5.74
C LEU A 21 3.04 4.11 -5.92
N ALA A 22 2.32 4.81 -6.79
CA ALA A 22 0.93 4.48 -7.13
C ALA A 22 0.81 3.11 -7.80
N THR A 23 1.78 2.75 -8.66
CA THR A 23 1.84 1.43 -9.28
C THR A 23 2.10 0.34 -8.24
N LEU A 24 3.00 0.56 -7.27
CA LEU A 24 3.25 -0.34 -6.14
C LEU A 24 2.00 -0.52 -5.28
N ASN A 25 1.26 0.56 -5.01
CA ASN A 25 0.00 0.49 -4.28
C ASN A 25 -1.04 -0.37 -5.01
N THR A 26 -1.18 -0.20 -6.32
CA THR A 26 -2.08 -1.00 -7.16
C THR A 26 -1.65 -2.47 -7.23
N LEU A 27 -0.34 -2.73 -7.29
CA LEU A 27 0.25 -4.07 -7.30
C LEU A 27 -0.01 -4.81 -5.97
N LEU A 28 0.18 -4.15 -4.84
CA LEU A 28 -0.20 -4.68 -3.54
C LEU A 28 -1.70 -4.88 -3.46
N GLY A 29 -2.48 -3.84 -3.76
CA GLY A 29 -3.93 -3.86 -3.81
C GLY A 29 -4.56 -4.36 -2.51
N GLY A 30 -5.37 -5.41 -2.61
CA GLY A 30 -6.05 -6.03 -1.47
C GLY A 30 -7.53 -5.65 -1.38
N GLY A 31 -8.15 -6.00 -0.26
CA GLY A 31 -9.58 -5.76 0.00
C GLY A 31 -10.09 -6.52 1.21
N GLY A 32 -11.40 -6.68 1.32
CA GLY A 32 -12.05 -7.54 2.32
C GLY A 32 -12.12 -9.00 1.87
N SER A 33 -12.15 -9.93 2.81
CA SER A 33 -12.28 -11.37 2.54
C SER A 33 -13.57 -11.74 1.80
N PHE A 34 -14.62 -10.95 1.98
CA PHE A 34 -15.91 -11.10 1.30
C PHE A 34 -16.12 -10.10 0.15
N SER A 35 -15.06 -9.45 -0.31
CA SER A 35 -15.19 -8.54 -1.43
C SER A 35 -15.57 -9.34 -2.67
N ALA A 36 -16.79 -9.18 -3.13
CA ALA A 36 -17.23 -9.66 -4.43
C ALA A 36 -16.53 -8.84 -5.52
N GLY A 37 -15.24 -9.16 -5.74
CA GLY A 37 -14.47 -8.59 -6.84
C GLY A 37 -15.08 -9.03 -8.15
N GLY A 38 -15.64 -8.11 -8.91
CA GLY A 38 -15.95 -8.39 -10.31
C GLY A 38 -14.66 -8.54 -11.11
N PRO A 39 -14.72 -9.03 -12.36
CA PRO A 39 -13.58 -9.11 -13.25
C PRO A 39 -12.82 -7.76 -13.28
N GLY A 40 -11.52 -7.77 -13.08
CA GLY A 40 -10.68 -6.57 -13.08
C GLY A 40 -10.58 -5.80 -11.77
N LYS A 41 -11.29 -6.18 -10.71
CA LYS A 41 -11.25 -5.48 -9.40
C LYS A 41 -10.14 -5.95 -8.45
N GLY A 42 -8.98 -6.33 -8.93
CA GLY A 42 -7.81 -6.54 -8.09
C GLY A 42 -7.71 -7.88 -7.37
N MET A 43 -8.56 -8.88 -7.69
CA MET A 43 -8.47 -10.24 -7.12
C MET A 43 -7.12 -10.94 -7.41
N TYR A 44 -6.33 -10.41 -8.32
CA TYR A 44 -4.99 -10.87 -8.67
C TYR A 44 -3.89 -10.00 -8.05
N SER A 45 -4.25 -9.06 -7.18
CA SER A 45 -3.28 -8.27 -6.45
C SER A 45 -2.55 -9.11 -5.42
N ARG A 46 -1.36 -8.68 -5.05
CA ARG A 46 -0.46 -9.45 -4.17
C ARG A 46 -1.08 -9.76 -2.81
N LEU A 47 -1.68 -8.76 -2.16
CA LEU A 47 -2.33 -8.98 -0.85
C LEU A 47 -3.55 -9.88 -0.95
N TYR A 48 -4.26 -9.87 -2.08
CA TYR A 48 -5.38 -10.76 -2.28
C TYR A 48 -4.92 -12.22 -2.42
N THR A 49 -3.95 -12.47 -3.32
CA THR A 49 -3.46 -13.84 -3.60
C THR A 49 -2.62 -14.43 -2.49
N ASN A 50 -1.76 -13.62 -1.85
CA ASN A 50 -0.78 -14.11 -0.89
C ASN A 50 -1.24 -13.99 0.56
N VAL A 51 -2.27 -13.18 0.85
CA VAL A 51 -2.76 -12.99 2.22
C VAL A 51 -4.20 -13.44 2.35
N LEU A 52 -5.14 -12.77 1.69
CA LEU A 52 -6.57 -13.06 1.86
C LEU A 52 -6.96 -14.48 1.45
N ASN A 53 -6.39 -15.01 0.37
CA ASN A 53 -6.67 -16.37 -0.10
C ASN A 53 -5.97 -17.46 0.73
N GLN A 54 -4.93 -17.11 1.50
CA GLN A 54 -4.13 -18.09 2.23
C GLN A 54 -4.49 -18.16 3.71
N TYR A 55 -4.91 -17.05 4.31
CA TYR A 55 -5.14 -16.96 5.75
C TYR A 55 -6.60 -16.67 6.08
N GLY A 56 -7.37 -17.70 6.40
CA GLY A 56 -8.81 -17.60 6.75
C GLY A 56 -9.10 -16.79 8.03
N TRP A 57 -8.08 -16.38 8.78
CA TRP A 57 -8.21 -15.52 9.96
C TRP A 57 -8.02 -14.02 9.63
N VAL A 58 -7.74 -13.68 8.37
CA VAL A 58 -7.65 -12.31 7.88
C VAL A 58 -8.98 -11.90 7.27
N GLU A 59 -9.60 -10.87 7.82
CA GLU A 59 -10.88 -10.33 7.34
C GLU A 59 -10.68 -9.28 6.23
N GLN A 60 -9.65 -8.48 6.37
CA GLN A 60 -9.31 -7.44 5.41
C GLN A 60 -7.80 -7.23 5.38
N CYS A 61 -7.28 -6.99 4.19
CA CYS A 61 -5.89 -6.58 3.99
C CYS A 61 -5.81 -5.74 2.72
N LEU A 62 -5.40 -4.49 2.84
CA LEU A 62 -5.30 -3.57 1.72
C LEU A 62 -4.10 -2.63 1.87
N ALA A 63 -3.53 -2.26 0.73
CA ALA A 63 -2.52 -1.22 0.67
C ALA A 63 -3.17 0.16 0.59
N PHE A 64 -2.52 1.16 1.16
CA PHE A 64 -2.92 2.55 1.04
C PHE A 64 -1.73 3.44 0.67
N ASN A 65 -2.02 4.49 -0.05
CA ASN A 65 -1.06 5.53 -0.42
C ASN A 65 -1.76 6.89 -0.32
N HIS A 66 -1.29 7.73 0.58
CA HIS A 66 -1.75 9.11 0.75
C HIS A 66 -0.57 10.04 0.53
N SER A 67 -0.67 10.91 -0.47
CA SER A 67 0.38 11.89 -0.78
C SER A 67 -0.10 13.30 -0.47
N TYR A 68 0.74 14.04 0.23
CA TYR A 68 0.55 15.44 0.60
C TYR A 68 1.53 16.33 -0.18
N THR A 69 1.58 17.60 0.13
CA THR A 69 2.44 18.56 -0.56
C THR A 69 3.93 18.36 -0.25
N ASP A 70 4.26 17.96 0.96
CA ASP A 70 5.62 17.85 1.51
C ASP A 70 6.05 16.42 1.80
N SER A 71 5.11 15.50 2.03
CA SER A 71 5.37 14.11 2.39
C SER A 71 4.24 13.20 1.94
N GLY A 72 4.21 11.98 2.43
CA GLY A 72 3.12 11.04 2.19
C GLY A 72 3.08 9.94 3.26
N LEU A 73 2.10 9.07 3.13
CA LEU A 73 1.98 7.84 3.91
C LEU A 73 1.72 6.68 2.95
N PHE A 74 2.58 5.67 3.02
CA PHE A 74 2.42 4.44 2.26
C PHE A 74 2.46 3.24 3.19
N GLY A 75 1.56 2.28 3.01
CA GLY A 75 1.55 1.13 3.90
C GLY A 75 0.45 0.12 3.64
N ILE A 76 0.25 -0.75 4.62
CA ILE A 76 -0.77 -1.79 4.61
C ILE A 76 -1.64 -1.64 5.85
N GLN A 77 -2.95 -1.69 5.63
CA GLN A 77 -3.96 -1.83 6.67
C GLN A 77 -4.47 -3.27 6.65
N ALA A 78 -4.62 -3.88 7.82
CA ALA A 78 -5.18 -5.22 7.94
C ALA A 78 -6.13 -5.33 9.14
N MET A 79 -7.13 -6.21 8.99
CA MET A 79 -8.02 -6.63 10.07
C MET A 79 -7.93 -8.14 10.22
N CYS A 80 -7.75 -8.61 11.46
CA CYS A 80 -7.61 -10.03 11.75
C CYS A 80 -8.36 -10.42 13.02
N LEU A 81 -8.51 -11.73 13.23
CA LEU A 81 -9.08 -12.28 14.47
C LEU A 81 -8.20 -11.94 15.68
N PRO A 82 -8.79 -11.70 16.86
CA PRO A 82 -8.05 -11.50 18.10
C PRO A 82 -7.06 -12.64 18.38
N GLY A 83 -5.88 -12.30 18.87
CA GLY A 83 -4.83 -13.29 19.15
C GLY A 83 -3.94 -13.64 17.93
N LYS A 84 -4.23 -13.13 16.72
CA LYS A 84 -3.40 -13.32 15.51
C LYS A 84 -2.60 -12.08 15.13
N THR A 85 -2.54 -11.06 15.98
CA THR A 85 -1.91 -9.77 15.73
C THR A 85 -0.45 -9.92 15.33
N GLN A 86 0.34 -10.71 16.04
CA GLN A 86 1.76 -10.92 15.74
C GLN A 86 1.95 -11.61 14.37
N SER A 87 1.17 -12.67 14.13
CA SER A 87 1.21 -13.36 12.82
C SER A 87 0.82 -12.44 11.67
N MET A 88 -0.15 -11.55 11.89
CA MET A 88 -0.55 -10.56 10.87
C MET A 88 0.56 -9.56 10.58
N LEU A 89 1.24 -9.06 11.62
CA LEU A 89 2.36 -8.15 11.47
C LEU A 89 3.50 -8.81 10.66
N ASP A 90 3.83 -10.06 10.98
CA ASP A 90 4.87 -10.81 10.26
C ASP A 90 4.51 -10.98 8.77
N VAL A 91 3.24 -11.29 8.47
CA VAL A 91 2.76 -11.41 7.09
C VAL A 91 2.84 -10.06 6.36
N MET A 92 2.41 -8.96 6.98
CA MET A 92 2.50 -7.61 6.40
C MET A 92 3.96 -7.24 6.09
N CYS A 93 4.87 -7.45 7.05
CA CYS A 93 6.30 -7.22 6.86
C CYS A 93 6.88 -8.07 5.74
N GLN A 94 6.47 -9.33 5.62
CA GLN A 94 6.91 -10.23 4.56
C GLN A 94 6.47 -9.74 3.17
N GLN A 95 5.23 -9.26 3.03
CA GLN A 95 4.74 -8.71 1.75
C GLN A 95 5.48 -7.44 1.35
N LEU A 96 5.74 -6.53 2.28
CA LEU A 96 6.51 -5.31 2.00
C LEU A 96 7.98 -5.61 1.66
N ARG A 97 8.62 -6.53 2.40
CA ARG A 97 9.98 -6.98 2.10
C ARG A 97 10.08 -7.59 0.69
N GLY A 98 9.04 -8.30 0.25
CA GLY A 98 8.96 -8.87 -1.10
C GLY A 98 9.08 -7.82 -2.21
N LEU A 99 8.71 -6.56 -1.97
CA LEU A 99 8.84 -5.49 -2.95
C LEU A 99 10.29 -5.08 -3.23
N THR A 100 11.19 -5.29 -2.28
CA THR A 100 12.60 -4.88 -2.37
C THR A 100 13.52 -6.02 -2.84
N LEU A 101 13.03 -7.27 -2.85
CA LEU A 101 13.83 -8.42 -3.24
C LEU A 101 14.15 -8.42 -4.74
N THR A 102 15.39 -8.76 -5.06
CA THR A 102 15.86 -8.91 -6.45
C THR A 102 15.55 -10.29 -7.02
N THR A 103 15.55 -11.31 -6.18
CA THR A 103 15.35 -12.71 -6.57
C THR A 103 14.49 -13.44 -5.56
N GLY A 104 13.84 -14.53 -5.98
CA GLY A 104 13.01 -15.38 -5.14
C GLY A 104 11.52 -15.29 -5.50
N PHE A 105 10.74 -16.19 -4.92
CA PHE A 105 9.31 -16.34 -5.21
C PHE A 105 8.48 -15.08 -4.87
N GLN A 106 8.94 -14.28 -3.93
CA GLN A 106 8.26 -13.05 -3.50
C GLN A 106 8.79 -11.79 -4.19
N ALA A 107 9.83 -11.89 -5.02
CA ALA A 107 10.33 -10.75 -5.79
C ALA A 107 9.29 -10.26 -6.81
N LEU A 108 9.44 -9.00 -7.22
CA LEU A 108 8.55 -8.40 -8.23
C LEU A 108 8.68 -9.12 -9.58
N GLY A 109 7.57 -9.70 -10.03
CA GLY A 109 7.49 -10.37 -11.32
C GLY A 109 7.09 -9.41 -12.45
N HIS A 110 7.65 -9.61 -13.65
CA HIS A 110 7.35 -8.79 -14.84
C HIS A 110 5.85 -8.78 -15.18
N GLN A 111 5.18 -9.94 -15.12
CA GLN A 111 3.75 -10.03 -15.41
C GLN A 111 2.89 -9.32 -14.36
N GLU A 112 3.29 -9.38 -13.10
CA GLU A 112 2.61 -8.71 -11.99
C GLU A 112 2.70 -7.18 -12.14
N VAL A 113 3.89 -6.68 -12.43
CA VAL A 113 4.13 -5.26 -12.70
C VAL A 113 3.32 -4.79 -13.91
N GLN A 114 3.31 -5.55 -15.00
CA GLN A 114 2.56 -5.18 -16.21
C GLN A 114 1.04 -5.15 -15.93
N ARG A 115 0.51 -6.08 -15.14
CA ARG A 115 -0.90 -6.05 -14.72
C ARG A 115 -1.22 -4.81 -13.90
N ALA A 116 -0.37 -4.47 -12.92
CA ALA A 116 -0.56 -3.29 -12.09
C ALA A 116 -0.53 -1.99 -12.90
N LYS A 117 0.39 -1.86 -13.85
CA LYS A 117 0.47 -0.71 -14.78
C LYS A 117 -0.81 -0.60 -15.62
N ASN A 118 -1.26 -1.68 -16.21
CA ASN A 118 -2.49 -1.68 -17.01
C ASN A 118 -3.72 -1.35 -16.17
N GLN A 119 -3.81 -1.87 -14.95
CA GLN A 119 -4.90 -1.58 -14.02
C GLN A 119 -4.90 -0.11 -13.61
N LEU A 120 -3.75 0.45 -13.26
CA LEU A 120 -3.62 1.87 -12.89
C LEU A 120 -4.03 2.79 -14.05
N ARG A 121 -3.56 2.51 -15.27
CA ARG A 121 -3.97 3.25 -16.47
C ARG A 121 -5.47 3.18 -16.73
N SER A 122 -6.02 1.98 -16.67
CA SER A 122 -7.46 1.78 -16.87
C SER A 122 -8.29 2.55 -15.83
N SER A 123 -7.87 2.52 -14.57
CA SER A 123 -8.53 3.28 -13.49
C SER A 123 -8.45 4.79 -13.74
N LEU A 124 -7.31 5.31 -14.16
CA LEU A 124 -7.16 6.73 -14.49
C LEU A 124 -8.11 7.15 -15.62
N LEU A 125 -8.16 6.38 -16.71
CA LEU A 125 -9.03 6.68 -17.84
C LEU A 125 -10.51 6.62 -17.47
N MET A 126 -10.94 5.58 -16.74
CA MET A 126 -12.33 5.45 -16.29
C MET A 126 -12.74 6.55 -15.31
N ASN A 127 -11.85 6.95 -14.41
CA ASN A 127 -12.15 8.03 -13.44
C ASN A 127 -12.38 9.36 -14.15
N LEU A 128 -11.65 9.65 -15.21
CA LEU A 128 -11.79 10.90 -15.97
C LEU A 128 -13.04 10.96 -16.88
N GLU A 129 -13.77 9.85 -17.07
CA GLU A 129 -15.08 9.86 -17.74
C GLU A 129 -16.15 10.56 -16.86
N SER A 130 -15.95 10.59 -15.54
CA SER A 130 -16.84 11.31 -14.64
C SER A 130 -16.42 12.79 -14.53
N ARG A 131 -17.31 13.70 -14.96
CA ARG A 131 -17.07 15.14 -14.90
C ARG A 131 -16.73 15.68 -13.49
N MET A 132 -17.33 15.09 -12.46
CA MET A 132 -17.07 15.45 -11.07
C MET A 132 -15.63 15.10 -10.68
N VAL A 133 -15.19 13.89 -11.04
CA VAL A 133 -13.83 13.42 -10.76
C VAL A 133 -12.81 14.21 -11.58
N GLU A 134 -13.12 14.51 -12.86
CA GLU A 134 -12.26 15.35 -13.70
C GLU A 134 -12.08 16.76 -13.13
N LEU A 135 -13.16 17.36 -12.61
CA LEU A 135 -13.11 18.69 -11.99
C LEU A 135 -12.26 18.70 -10.72
N GLU A 136 -12.46 17.69 -9.86
CA GLU A 136 -11.68 17.53 -8.63
C GLU A 136 -10.20 17.32 -8.93
N ASP A 137 -9.89 16.45 -9.89
CA ASP A 137 -8.52 16.16 -10.33
C ASP A 137 -7.87 17.43 -10.93
N LEU A 138 -8.58 18.18 -11.79
CA LEU A 138 -8.10 19.45 -12.34
C LEU A 138 -7.79 20.45 -11.23
N GLY A 139 -8.68 20.62 -10.26
CA GLY A 139 -8.45 21.52 -9.13
C GLY A 139 -7.19 21.15 -8.34
N ARG A 140 -7.02 19.86 -8.07
CA ARG A 140 -5.83 19.33 -7.37
C ARG A 140 -4.55 19.52 -8.18
N GLN A 141 -4.58 19.24 -9.49
CA GLN A 141 -3.42 19.42 -10.37
C GLN A 141 -2.98 20.89 -10.45
N VAL A 142 -3.94 21.81 -10.57
CA VAL A 142 -3.64 23.26 -10.59
C VAL A 142 -3.04 23.72 -9.26
N GLN A 143 -3.56 23.24 -8.14
CA GLN A 143 -3.02 23.56 -6.81
C GLN A 143 -1.58 23.09 -6.63
N VAL A 144 -1.25 21.88 -7.11
CA VAL A 144 0.03 21.23 -6.87
C VAL A 144 1.07 21.61 -7.93
N HIS A 145 0.68 21.58 -9.21
CA HIS A 145 1.59 21.71 -10.33
C HIS A 145 1.46 23.05 -11.07
N GLY A 146 0.47 23.88 -10.73
CA GLY A 146 0.17 25.11 -11.44
C GLY A 146 -0.35 24.91 -12.87
N ARG A 147 -0.54 23.67 -13.32
CA ARG A 147 -0.99 23.32 -14.67
C ARG A 147 -1.82 22.03 -14.68
N LYS A 148 -2.62 21.85 -15.73
CA LYS A 148 -3.23 20.55 -16.04
C LYS A 148 -2.16 19.63 -16.65
N ILE A 149 -2.04 18.42 -16.13
CA ILE A 149 -1.21 17.36 -16.68
C ILE A 149 -2.07 16.55 -17.66
N PRO A 150 -1.69 16.46 -18.96
CA PRO A 150 -2.44 15.64 -19.90
C PRO A 150 -2.43 14.16 -19.50
N VAL A 151 -3.57 13.48 -19.70
CA VAL A 151 -3.70 12.05 -19.39
C VAL A 151 -2.68 11.20 -20.12
N GLN A 152 -2.36 11.59 -21.36
CA GLN A 152 -1.34 10.93 -22.17
C GLN A 152 0.05 10.99 -21.51
N GLU A 153 0.40 12.12 -20.89
CA GLU A 153 1.65 12.27 -20.14
C GLU A 153 1.68 11.34 -18.93
N MET A 154 0.58 11.27 -18.16
CA MET A 154 0.46 10.34 -17.02
C MET A 154 0.57 8.88 -17.46
N CYS A 155 -0.15 8.50 -18.52
CA CYS A 155 -0.10 7.16 -19.06
C CYS A 155 1.31 6.79 -19.56
N HIS A 156 1.98 7.71 -20.22
CA HIS A 156 3.35 7.50 -20.70
C HIS A 156 4.33 7.30 -19.54
N LYS A 157 4.22 8.10 -18.47
CA LYS A 157 5.04 7.94 -17.26
C LYS A 157 4.82 6.58 -16.62
N ILE A 158 3.57 6.09 -16.53
CA ILE A 158 3.27 4.75 -16.00
C ILE A 158 3.82 3.65 -16.91
N GLU A 159 3.71 3.81 -18.23
CA GLU A 159 4.21 2.83 -19.20
C GLU A 159 5.73 2.68 -19.19
N SER A 160 6.44 3.78 -18.98
CA SER A 160 7.91 3.81 -18.97
C SER A 160 8.53 3.17 -17.73
N LEU A 161 7.76 2.95 -16.65
CA LEU A 161 8.26 2.33 -15.41
C LEU A 161 8.80 0.92 -15.66
N THR A 162 9.96 0.64 -15.11
CA THR A 162 10.58 -0.70 -15.10
C THR A 162 10.37 -1.39 -13.75
N VAL A 163 10.68 -2.68 -13.66
CA VAL A 163 10.66 -3.43 -12.41
C VAL A 163 11.72 -2.88 -11.45
N GLU A 164 12.85 -2.45 -11.99
CA GLU A 164 13.96 -1.85 -11.25
C GLU A 164 13.57 -0.52 -10.62
N ASP A 165 12.83 0.33 -11.34
CA ASP A 165 12.31 1.60 -10.80
C ASP A 165 11.39 1.35 -9.62
N LEU A 166 10.46 0.40 -9.75
CA LEU A 166 9.54 0.04 -8.68
C LEU A 166 10.29 -0.49 -7.45
N ARG A 167 11.31 -1.32 -7.66
CA ARG A 167 12.13 -1.86 -6.58
C ARG A 167 12.95 -0.77 -5.89
N ARG A 168 13.54 0.16 -6.66
CA ARG A 168 14.26 1.32 -6.13
C ARG A 168 13.33 2.15 -5.25
N VAL A 169 12.18 2.56 -5.76
CA VAL A 169 11.21 3.36 -5.01
C VAL A 169 10.69 2.62 -3.77
N ALA A 170 10.45 1.31 -3.88
CA ALA A 170 10.08 0.50 -2.72
C ALA A 170 11.21 0.49 -1.67
N SER A 171 12.47 0.37 -2.09
CA SER A 171 13.61 0.40 -1.17
C SER A 171 13.78 1.77 -0.51
N ASP A 172 13.57 2.85 -1.25
CA ASP A 172 13.68 4.21 -0.73
C ASP A 172 12.58 4.50 0.30
N VAL A 173 11.34 4.12 0.01
CA VAL A 173 10.19 4.33 0.91
C VAL A 173 10.26 3.42 2.13
N LEU A 174 10.57 2.15 1.96
CA LEU A 174 10.62 1.19 3.07
C LEU A 174 11.92 1.26 3.88
N GLY A 175 13.03 1.69 3.26
CA GLY A 175 14.32 1.91 3.88
C GLY A 175 14.51 3.32 4.45
N GLY A 176 13.82 4.32 3.89
CA GLY A 176 13.95 5.74 4.23
C GLY A 176 13.43 6.13 5.62
N GLY A 177 12.67 5.25 6.29
CA GLY A 177 12.35 5.41 7.72
C GLY A 177 13.57 5.43 8.64
N VAL A 178 14.77 5.24 8.11
CA VAL A 178 16.05 5.24 8.83
C VAL A 178 16.81 6.56 8.67
N VAL A 179 16.35 7.51 7.87
CA VAL A 179 17.10 8.76 7.57
C VAL A 179 17.24 9.67 8.79
N ASN A 180 16.52 9.44 9.89
CA ASN A 180 16.68 10.20 11.14
C ASN A 180 17.20 9.39 12.33
N ALA A 181 17.60 8.14 12.16
CA ALA A 181 18.30 7.37 13.19
C ALA A 181 19.73 7.12 12.70
N GLY A 182 20.70 7.80 13.33
CA GLY A 182 22.11 7.86 12.97
C GLY A 182 22.72 6.57 12.44
N LYS A 183 23.61 6.76 11.46
CA LYS A 183 24.51 5.81 10.80
C LYS A 183 24.62 4.44 11.47
N GLY A 184 23.94 3.45 10.89
CA GLY A 184 24.16 2.05 11.18
C GLY A 184 23.90 1.27 9.91
N SER A 185 24.94 0.72 9.29
CA SER A 185 24.87 -0.24 8.21
C SER A 185 24.17 -1.50 8.72
N GLY A 186 22.88 -1.61 8.50
CA GLY A 186 22.07 -2.74 8.92
C GLY A 186 21.18 -3.19 7.78
N SER A 187 21.26 -4.45 7.42
CA SER A 187 20.31 -5.25 6.66
C SER A 187 18.87 -4.77 6.90
N PRO A 188 17.99 -4.78 5.90
CA PRO A 188 16.57 -4.46 6.08
C PRO A 188 15.88 -5.56 6.91
N ASP A 189 16.18 -5.59 8.19
CA ASP A 189 15.45 -6.36 9.17
C ASP A 189 14.17 -5.54 9.43
N CYS A 190 13.03 -6.02 9.02
CA CYS A 190 11.70 -5.44 9.34
C CYS A 190 11.39 -5.51 10.84
N ARG A 191 12.35 -5.68 11.68
CA ARG A 191 12.21 -5.35 13.10
C ARG A 191 12.27 -3.84 13.21
N PRO A 192 11.19 -3.19 13.64
CA PRO A 192 11.21 -1.76 13.88
C PRO A 192 12.29 -1.47 14.89
N ALA A 193 13.39 -0.87 14.45
CA ALA A 193 14.41 -0.37 15.35
C ALA A 193 13.76 0.69 16.25
N GLY A 194 13.47 0.30 17.49
CA GLY A 194 13.20 1.18 18.64
C GLY A 194 12.11 2.25 18.55
N TYR A 195 11.76 2.72 17.36
CA TYR A 195 10.86 3.86 17.16
C TYR A 195 9.38 3.47 17.03
N LEU A 196 9.07 2.24 16.74
CA LEU A 196 7.69 1.76 16.61
C LEU A 196 7.03 1.37 17.95
N ARG A 197 7.77 1.38 19.05
CA ARG A 197 7.21 1.05 20.37
C ARG A 197 6.30 2.15 20.93
N SER A 198 6.31 3.37 20.40
CA SER A 198 5.54 4.49 20.95
C SER A 198 4.33 4.92 20.11
N ARG A 199 4.06 4.30 18.95
CA ARG A 199 2.91 4.66 18.10
C ARG A 199 1.95 3.52 17.79
N TYR A 200 2.06 2.38 18.44
CA TYR A 200 0.98 1.40 18.44
C TYR A 200 -0.11 1.88 19.40
N HIS A 201 -1.06 2.66 18.93
CA HIS A 201 -2.36 2.69 19.55
C HIS A 201 -3.03 1.35 19.17
N LEU A 202 -2.82 0.34 20.01
CA LEU A 202 -3.71 -0.80 20.10
C LEU A 202 -5.00 -0.25 20.69
N GLN A 203 -5.93 0.16 19.85
CA GLN A 203 -7.29 0.35 20.28
C GLN A 203 -7.88 -1.07 20.35
N GLU A 204 -7.64 -1.73 21.48
CA GLU A 204 -8.43 -2.87 21.91
C GLU A 204 -9.80 -2.27 22.31
N ASP A 205 -10.73 -2.24 21.37
CA ASP A 205 -12.13 -2.08 21.71
C ASP A 205 -12.55 -3.33 22.47
N ASP A 206 -12.53 -3.21 23.79
CA ASP A 206 -13.08 -4.16 24.75
C ASP A 206 -14.61 -4.16 24.59
N VAL A 207 -15.10 -4.91 23.61
CA VAL A 207 -16.53 -5.18 23.47
C VAL A 207 -16.91 -6.13 24.60
N GLY A 208 -17.44 -5.52 25.65
CA GLY A 208 -18.19 -6.03 26.77
C GLY A 208 -18.32 -7.53 26.91
N ARG A 209 -17.66 -8.09 27.91
CA ARG A 209 -18.15 -9.25 28.65
C ARG A 209 -19.41 -8.83 29.39
N ASP A 210 -20.55 -8.99 28.77
CA ASP A 210 -21.80 -9.06 29.52
C ASP A 210 -21.89 -10.43 30.19
N SER A 211 -21.48 -10.43 31.42
CA SER A 211 -21.67 -11.58 32.34
C SER A 211 -23.12 -11.55 32.78
N GLY A 212 -24.00 -12.19 32.01
CA GLY A 212 -25.34 -12.54 32.48
C GLY A 212 -25.23 -13.58 33.61
N LYS A 213 -25.24 -13.09 34.83
CA LYS A 213 -25.74 -13.83 35.99
C LYS A 213 -27.12 -13.28 36.29
N ASP A 214 -27.98 -14.28 36.66
CA ASP A 214 -29.28 -14.17 37.35
C ASP A 214 -30.51 -14.14 36.41
N LEU A 215 -31.10 -15.34 36.24
CA LEU A 215 -32.35 -15.89 36.81
C LEU A 215 -32.74 -17.18 36.08
#